data_2251cadf8f467b6bdea29f3b5bf72569
#
_entry.id   2251cadf8f467b6bdea29f3b5bf72569
#
_cell.length_a   1.000
_cell.length_b   1.000
_cell.length_c   1.000
_cell.angle_alpha   90.00
_cell.angle_beta   90.00
_cell.angle_gamma   90.00
#
_symmetry.space_group_name_H-M   'P 1'
#
loop_
_entity.id
_entity.type
_entity.pdbx_description
1 polymer ?
#
loop_
_entity_poly.entity_id
_entity_poly.type
_entity_poly.pdbx_seq_one_letter_code
_entity_poly.pdbx_strand_id
1 'polypeptide(L)' 'MMKKVMKIEGMSCGHCQARVEKALNDINGVSAKVNLGKKEAVIDYSADINDDVFINAVTDAGYEVVSIAEKKGLFGR' A
#
# COMPACT_ATOMS: atom_id res chain seq x y z
N MET A 1 -13.04 7.04 -6.43
CA MET A 1 -11.89 6.21 -6.07
C MET A 1 -11.23 6.79 -4.83
N MET A 2 -10.84 5.90 -3.94
CA MET A 2 -10.19 6.31 -2.69
C MET A 2 -8.71 5.98 -2.76
N LYS A 3 -7.93 6.69 -1.97
CA LYS A 3 -6.49 6.53 -2.00
C LYS A 3 -5.94 6.51 -0.58
N LYS A 4 -5.03 5.58 -0.30
CA LYS A 4 -4.34 5.52 0.98
C LYS A 4 -2.85 5.45 0.75
N VAL A 5 -2.09 5.94 1.73
CA VAL A 5 -0.63 5.83 1.73
C VAL A 5 -0.24 5.00 2.94
N MET A 6 0.54 3.95 2.69
CA MET A 6 0.98 3.04 3.72
C MET A 6 2.50 3.12 3.81
N LYS A 7 3.02 3.37 5.00
CA LYS A 7 4.46 3.34 5.24
C LYS A 7 4.88 1.94 5.63
N ILE A 8 5.93 1.45 4.97
CA ILE A 8 6.35 0.06 5.11
C ILE A 8 7.83 0.01 5.40
N GLU A 9 8.21 -0.76 6.42
CA GLU A 9 9.61 -1.01 6.76
C GLU A 9 10.05 -2.35 6.18
N GLY A 10 11.35 -2.46 5.93
CA GLY A 10 11.93 -3.71 5.44
C GLY A 10 12.07 -3.78 3.93
N MET A 11 11.57 -2.79 3.21
CA MET A 11 11.74 -2.73 1.75
C MET A 11 13.10 -2.13 1.45
N SER A 12 14.08 -2.98 1.16
CA SER A 12 15.45 -2.53 0.92
C SER A 12 15.89 -2.68 -0.53
N CYS A 13 15.06 -3.26 -1.40
CA CYS A 13 15.46 -3.48 -2.79
C CYS A 13 14.24 -3.57 -3.70
N GLY A 14 14.49 -3.60 -5.01
CA GLY A 14 13.43 -3.67 -5.99
C GLY A 14 12.56 -4.92 -5.90
N HIS A 15 13.12 -6.02 -5.43
CA HIS A 15 12.34 -7.24 -5.24
C HIS A 15 11.30 -7.07 -4.14
N CYS A 16 11.65 -6.35 -3.09
CA CYS A 16 10.72 -6.07 -2.02
C CYS A 16 9.57 -5.21 -2.52
N GLN A 17 9.90 -4.21 -3.31
CA GLN A 17 8.91 -3.35 -3.93
C GLN A 17 7.92 -4.17 -4.76
N ALA A 18 8.44 -5.05 -5.60
CA ALA A 18 7.60 -5.87 -6.48
C ALA A 18 6.68 -6.80 -5.68
N ARG A 19 7.20 -7.37 -4.59
CA ARG A 19 6.40 -8.25 -3.75
C ARG A 19 5.24 -7.53 -3.08
N VAL A 20 5.52 -6.34 -2.55
CA VAL A 20 4.47 -5.56 -1.90
C VAL A 20 3.43 -5.11 -2.91
N GLU A 21 3.88 -4.65 -4.08
CA GLU A 21 2.95 -4.25 -5.13
C GLU A 21 2.06 -5.41 -5.54
N LYS A 22 2.65 -6.58 -5.75
CA LYS A 22 1.89 -7.73 -6.17
C LYS A 22 0.87 -8.15 -5.11
N ALA A 23 1.30 -8.16 -3.85
CA ALA A 23 0.41 -8.56 -2.76
C ALA A 23 -0.81 -7.64 -2.68
N LEU A 24 -0.58 -6.34 -2.84
CA LEU A 24 -1.69 -5.37 -2.79
C LEU A 24 -2.55 -5.43 -4.05
N ASN A 25 -1.93 -5.59 -5.21
CA ASN A 25 -2.68 -5.63 -6.47
C ASN A 25 -3.48 -6.92 -6.64
N ASP A 26 -3.15 -7.96 -5.89
CA ASP A 26 -3.94 -9.19 -5.89
C ASP A 26 -5.29 -9.01 -5.21
N ILE A 27 -5.47 -7.94 -4.46
CA ILE A 27 -6.74 -7.64 -3.83
C ILE A 27 -7.68 -7.06 -4.88
N ASN A 28 -8.89 -7.61 -4.98
CA ASN A 28 -9.87 -7.14 -5.96
C ASN A 28 -10.21 -5.67 -5.75
N GLY A 29 -10.14 -4.91 -6.83
CA GLY A 29 -10.48 -3.49 -6.79
C GLY A 29 -9.37 -2.59 -6.30
N VAL A 30 -8.16 -3.12 -6.15
CA VAL A 30 -7.01 -2.38 -5.64
C VAL A 30 -5.95 -2.22 -6.72
N SER A 31 -5.42 -1.01 -6.82
CA SER A 31 -4.27 -0.71 -7.67
C SER A 31 -3.23 0.00 -6.79
N ALA A 32 -2.08 -0.64 -6.61
CA ALA A 32 -1.08 -0.11 -5.70
C ALA A 32 0.25 0.13 -6.40
N LYS A 33 0.95 1.16 -5.96
CA LYS A 33 2.30 1.46 -6.40
C LYS A 33 3.17 1.72 -5.19
N VAL A 34 4.38 1.18 -5.23
CA VAL A 34 5.33 1.35 -4.14
C VAL A 34 6.40 2.36 -4.54
N ASN A 35 6.73 3.25 -3.63
CA ASN A 35 7.82 4.20 -3.78
C ASN A 35 8.93 3.82 -2.81
N LEU A 36 10.02 3.24 -3.33
CA LEU A 36 11.14 2.80 -2.50
C LEU A 36 11.84 3.96 -1.80
N GLY A 37 11.97 5.07 -2.49
CA GLY A 37 12.65 6.21 -1.92
C GLY A 37 11.99 6.77 -0.68
N LYS A 38 10.67 6.67 -0.63
CA LYS A 38 9.89 7.14 0.50
C LYS A 38 9.42 6.01 1.41
N LYS A 39 9.69 4.76 1.01
CA LYS A 39 9.26 3.57 1.74
C LYS A 39 7.75 3.55 1.95
N GLU A 40 7.02 3.91 0.90
CA GLU A 40 5.57 4.04 0.92
C GLU A 40 4.92 3.23 -0.17
N ALA A 41 3.71 2.78 0.09
CA ALA A 41 2.84 2.22 -0.94
C ALA A 41 1.63 3.13 -1.07
N VAL A 42 1.36 3.57 -2.29
CA VAL A 42 0.16 4.35 -2.59
C VAL A 42 -0.89 3.37 -3.12
N ILE A 43 -2.02 3.31 -2.46
CA ILE A 43 -3.06 2.33 -2.74
C ILE A 43 -4.30 3.05 -3.25
N ASP A 44 -4.68 2.78 -4.50
CA ASP A 44 -5.94 3.24 -5.07
C ASP A 44 -6.94 2.10 -4.99
N TYR A 45 -8.13 2.38 -4.50
CA TYR A 45 -9.15 1.34 -4.40
C TYR A 45 -10.53 1.93 -4.64
N SER A 46 -11.41 1.12 -5.21
CA SER A 46 -12.76 1.53 -5.55
C SER A 46 -13.83 0.82 -4.73
N ALA A 47 -13.43 -0.17 -3.93
CA ALA A 47 -14.34 -0.91 -3.08
C ALA A 47 -14.13 -0.51 -1.63
N ASP A 48 -15.11 -0.81 -0.80
CA ASP A 48 -15.01 -0.52 0.64
C ASP A 48 -14.16 -1.62 1.28
N ILE A 49 -12.88 -1.33 1.45
CA ILE A 49 -11.92 -2.31 1.95
C ILE A 49 -11.32 -1.79 3.26
N ASN A 50 -11.30 -2.65 4.28
CA ASN A 50 -10.73 -2.30 5.57
C ASN A 50 -9.21 -2.21 5.50
N ASP A 51 -8.63 -1.36 6.34
CA ASP A 51 -7.19 -1.22 6.44
C ASP A 51 -6.50 -2.55 6.76
N ASP A 52 -7.15 -3.39 7.55
CA ASP A 52 -6.59 -4.69 7.92
C ASP A 52 -6.28 -5.55 6.71
N VAL A 53 -7.07 -5.44 5.65
CA VAL A 53 -6.82 -6.21 4.43
C VAL A 53 -5.49 -5.82 3.81
N PHE A 54 -5.21 -4.52 3.75
CA PHE A 54 -3.95 -4.02 3.21
C PHE A 54 -2.78 -4.38 4.12
N ILE A 55 -2.96 -4.19 5.42
CA ILE A 55 -1.92 -4.49 6.40
C ILE A 55 -1.55 -5.96 6.36
N ASN A 56 -2.55 -6.83 6.31
CA ASN A 56 -2.31 -8.28 6.28
C ASN A 56 -1.61 -8.70 5.00
N ALA A 57 -1.96 -8.09 3.86
CA ALA A 57 -1.32 -8.42 2.60
C ALA A 57 0.17 -8.12 2.65
N VAL A 58 0.55 -6.97 3.21
CA VAL A 58 1.95 -6.58 3.33
C VAL A 58 2.67 -7.44 4.37
N THR A 59 2.02 -7.70 5.50
CA THR A 59 2.61 -8.54 6.55
C THR A 59 2.85 -9.95 6.04
N ASP A 60 1.91 -10.51 5.29
CA ASP A 60 2.05 -11.84 4.72
C ASP A 60 3.19 -11.90 3.71
N ALA A 61 3.50 -10.78 3.07
CA ALA A 61 4.62 -10.72 2.13
C ALA A 61 5.97 -10.63 2.85
N GLY A 62 5.96 -10.47 4.17
CA GLY A 62 7.17 -10.47 4.97
C GLY A 62 7.68 -9.08 5.35
N TYR A 63 6.85 -8.07 5.29
CA TYR A 63 7.24 -6.69 5.60
C TYR A 63 6.38 -6.14 6.72
N GLU A 64 6.85 -5.05 7.31
CA GLU A 64 6.17 -4.45 8.45
C GLU A 64 5.49 -3.14 8.04
N VAL A 65 4.22 -3.00 8.37
CA VAL A 65 3.49 -1.77 8.13
C VAL A 65 3.70 -0.85 9.33
N VAL A 66 4.27 0.32 9.08
CA VAL A 66 4.51 1.31 10.11
C VAL A 66 3.25 2.13 10.36
N SER A 67 2.62 2.57 9.29
CA SER A 67 1.40 3.36 9.40
C SER A 67 0.62 3.29 8.10
N ILE A 68 -0.66 3.57 8.19
CA ILE A 68 -1.52 3.68 7.03
C ILE A 68 -2.43 4.89 7.25
N ALA A 69 -2.55 5.72 6.22
CA ALA A 69 -3.35 6.92 6.30
C ALA A 69 -4.10 7.14 5.01
N GLU A 70 -5.30 7.63 5.11
CA GLU A 70 -6.09 7.97 3.94
C GLU A 70 -5.55 9.26 3.33
N LYS A 71 -5.26 9.22 2.04
CA LYS A 71 -4.80 10.40 1.32
C LYS A 71 -5.97 11.01 0.59
N LYS A 72 -6.49 12.10 1.10
CA LYS A 72 -7.54 12.85 0.43
C LYS A 72 -6.91 13.68 -0.68
N GLY A 73 -7.47 13.61 -1.78
CA GLY A 73 -6.96 14.35 -2.93
C GLY A 73 -6.98 15.84 -2.72
N LEU A 74 -6.68 16.28 -2.39
CA LEU A 74 -6.52 17.28 -2.43
C LEU A 74 -6.27 18.25 -2.62
N PHE A 75 -6.53 18.18 -2.72
CA PHE A 75 -6.39 19.03 -2.96
C PHE A 75 -6.83 19.57 -2.74
N GLY A 76 -7.12 19.44 -2.60
CA GLY A 76 -7.46 19.84 -2.40
C GLY A 76 -7.95 20.21 -1.89
N ARG A 77 -8.04 20.21 -1.71
CA ARG A 77 -8.35 20.46 -1.17
C ARG A 77 -8.23 20.53 -1.02
#